data_636a6627f32421da426f50c761402d6f
#
_entry.id   636a6627f32421da426f50c761402d6f
#
_cell.length_a   1.000
_cell.length_b   1.000
_cell.length_c   1.000
_cell.angle_alpha   90.00
_cell.angle_beta   90.00
_cell.angle_gamma   90.00
#
_symmetry.space_group_name_H-M   'P 1'
#
loop_
_entity.id
_entity.type
_entity.pdbx_description
1 polymer ?
#
loop_
_entity_poly.entity_id
_entity_poly.type
_entity_poly.pdbx_seq_one_letter_code
_entity_poly.pdbx_strand_id
1 'polypeptide(L)'
;MKLVYQLALTQIKGVGNTLAKQLIDHCGSAEEVFRSSKKQLMLIPGIGERVAGNILHKEVMNAVEKEVAFIDKHKIKVLFWSEPEYPVKLKQCIDAPVLLYFKGNANLQTKKVISIVGTRNASEYGKSICEEFVASFRQEDVLVVSGLAHGIDSFAHEACLKNQIATVGVLGHGLDRIYPAINRTLATDMLKNGGLLTEYPSGTNPDRQNFPSRNRIIAGLADVTVVVEATIKGGALITAEIANAYNRDVCAFPGDIKRQSSSGCNHLIKTHRAHLISSAKDLAYLMNWDLTSEKKEEKQLSLEIILNPEEKHVFDIVKESGSIGIDALAYKTNLTQSKLAILLLELEMKGVLIALPGKMYRTP
;
A
#
# COMPACT_ATOMS: atom_id res chain seq x y z
N MET A 1 -21.87 -1.13 -17.70
CA MET A 1 -22.84 -1.83 -16.83
C MET A 1 -22.23 -2.28 -15.50
N LYS A 2 -21.04 -2.92 -15.47
CA LYS A 2 -20.38 -3.41 -14.23
C LYS A 2 -20.26 -2.32 -13.13
N LEU A 3 -19.76 -1.13 -13.48
CA LEU A 3 -19.60 0.01 -12.55
C LEU A 3 -20.92 0.41 -11.87
N VAL A 4 -22.03 0.40 -12.60
CA VAL A 4 -23.37 0.75 -12.06
C VAL A 4 -23.74 -0.18 -10.90
N TYR A 5 -23.55 -1.48 -11.04
CA TYR A 5 -23.86 -2.46 -9.99
C TYR A 5 -22.90 -2.35 -8.80
N GLN A 6 -21.61 -2.05 -9.05
CA GLN A 6 -20.62 -1.84 -8.00
C GLN A 6 -20.98 -0.63 -7.13
N LEU A 7 -21.35 0.49 -7.75
CA LEU A 7 -21.83 1.70 -7.07
C LEU A 7 -23.15 1.45 -6.34
N ALA A 8 -24.11 0.81 -7.00
CA ALA A 8 -25.40 0.51 -6.42
C ALA A 8 -25.26 -0.31 -5.13
N LEU A 9 -24.39 -1.33 -5.12
CA LEU A 9 -24.18 -2.20 -3.98
C LEU A 9 -23.75 -1.41 -2.72
N THR A 10 -22.91 -0.39 -2.90
CA THR A 10 -22.41 0.44 -1.77
C THR A 10 -23.43 1.45 -1.24
N GLN A 11 -24.50 1.71 -2.00
CA GLN A 11 -25.54 2.68 -1.64
C GLN A 11 -26.81 2.04 -1.05
N ILE A 12 -26.85 0.70 -0.97
CA ILE A 12 -28.00 -0.01 -0.42
C ILE A 12 -28.10 0.21 1.09
N LYS A 13 -29.24 0.71 1.55
CA LYS A 13 -29.49 0.91 2.98
C LYS A 13 -29.44 -0.43 3.74
N GLY A 14 -28.52 -0.52 4.72
CA GLY A 14 -28.32 -1.71 5.52
C GLY A 14 -27.26 -2.66 4.98
N VAL A 15 -26.61 -2.34 3.85
CA VAL A 15 -25.46 -3.06 3.32
C VAL A 15 -24.19 -2.24 3.61
N GLY A 16 -23.45 -2.64 4.62
CA GLY A 16 -22.11 -2.09 4.92
C GLY A 16 -21.01 -2.87 4.19
N ASN A 17 -19.76 -2.45 4.37
CA ASN A 17 -18.60 -3.06 3.68
C ASN A 17 -18.51 -4.58 3.88
N THR A 18 -18.70 -5.08 5.10
CA THR A 18 -18.65 -6.51 5.41
C THR A 18 -19.72 -7.29 4.67
N LEU A 19 -20.97 -6.81 4.73
CA LEU A 19 -22.08 -7.49 4.08
C LEU A 19 -21.98 -7.43 2.55
N ALA A 20 -21.49 -6.33 2.00
CA ALA A 20 -21.23 -6.20 0.58
C ALA A 20 -20.19 -7.20 0.08
N LYS A 21 -19.09 -7.42 0.84
CA LYS A 21 -18.09 -8.46 0.52
C LYS A 21 -18.72 -9.86 0.54
N GLN A 22 -19.49 -10.19 1.59
CA GLN A 22 -20.18 -11.46 1.70
C GLN A 22 -21.15 -11.70 0.53
N LEU A 23 -21.86 -10.66 0.10
CA LEU A 23 -22.74 -10.72 -1.08
C LEU A 23 -21.95 -11.03 -2.35
N ILE A 24 -20.80 -10.37 -2.55
CA ILE A 24 -19.93 -10.60 -3.70
C ILE A 24 -19.37 -12.01 -3.68
N ASP A 25 -18.89 -12.48 -2.53
CA ASP A 25 -18.31 -13.83 -2.38
C ASP A 25 -19.33 -14.94 -2.64
N HIS A 26 -20.60 -14.73 -2.20
CA HIS A 26 -21.68 -15.71 -2.41
C HIS A 26 -22.24 -15.71 -3.84
N CYS A 27 -22.42 -14.53 -4.41
CA CYS A 27 -23.07 -14.39 -5.73
C CYS A 27 -22.04 -14.34 -6.88
N GLY A 28 -20.74 -14.18 -6.58
CA GLY A 28 -19.66 -14.10 -7.56
C GLY A 28 -19.37 -12.69 -8.09
N SER A 29 -20.33 -11.79 -8.13
CA SER A 29 -20.14 -10.39 -8.57
C SER A 29 -21.23 -9.47 -8.05
N ALA A 30 -20.97 -8.15 -8.09
CA ALA A 30 -21.98 -7.15 -7.76
C ALA A 30 -23.20 -7.23 -8.68
N GLU A 31 -23.03 -7.56 -9.95
CA GLU A 31 -24.12 -7.73 -10.91
C GLU A 31 -25.02 -8.91 -10.54
N GLU A 32 -24.43 -10.05 -10.19
CA GLU A 32 -25.18 -11.25 -9.81
C GLU A 32 -25.94 -11.08 -8.49
N VAL A 33 -25.48 -10.21 -7.59
CA VAL A 33 -26.24 -9.82 -6.39
C VAL A 33 -27.62 -9.25 -6.77
N PHE A 34 -27.68 -8.36 -7.77
CA PHE A 34 -28.92 -7.74 -8.20
C PHE A 34 -29.78 -8.66 -9.09
N ARG A 35 -29.21 -9.73 -9.65
CA ARG A 35 -29.94 -10.76 -10.40
C ARG A 35 -30.51 -11.87 -9.52
N SER A 36 -29.99 -11.99 -8.28
CA SER A 36 -30.40 -13.01 -7.33
C SER A 36 -31.83 -12.79 -6.85
N SER A 37 -32.56 -13.90 -6.65
CA SER A 37 -33.90 -13.85 -6.07
C SER A 37 -33.87 -13.51 -4.59
N LYS A 38 -34.96 -12.97 -4.04
CA LYS A 38 -35.10 -12.66 -2.60
C LYS A 38 -34.76 -13.89 -1.73
N LYS A 39 -35.21 -15.09 -2.15
CA LYS A 39 -34.94 -16.34 -1.45
C LYS A 39 -33.43 -16.67 -1.38
N GLN A 40 -32.73 -16.51 -2.50
CA GLN A 40 -31.27 -16.74 -2.55
C GLN A 40 -30.51 -15.76 -1.67
N LEU A 41 -30.84 -14.46 -1.71
CA LEU A 41 -30.23 -13.45 -0.89
C LEU A 41 -30.40 -13.72 0.61
N MET A 42 -31.59 -14.20 1.02
CA MET A 42 -31.90 -14.52 2.42
C MET A 42 -31.18 -15.76 2.95
N LEU A 43 -30.54 -16.57 2.10
CA LEU A 43 -29.66 -17.68 2.54
C LEU A 43 -28.30 -17.19 3.02
N ILE A 44 -27.94 -15.94 2.70
CA ILE A 44 -26.65 -15.36 3.08
C ILE A 44 -26.72 -14.87 4.55
N PRO A 45 -25.78 -15.27 5.42
CA PRO A 45 -25.79 -14.84 6.80
C PRO A 45 -25.82 -13.31 6.94
N GLY A 46 -26.69 -12.78 7.80
CA GLY A 46 -26.86 -11.35 8.03
C GLY A 46 -27.82 -10.65 7.06
N ILE A 47 -28.40 -11.35 6.07
CA ILE A 47 -29.38 -10.79 5.14
C ILE A 47 -30.80 -11.26 5.54
N GLY A 48 -31.50 -10.36 6.20
CA GLY A 48 -32.91 -10.52 6.48
C GLY A 48 -33.80 -9.98 5.36
N GLU A 49 -35.12 -10.18 5.51
CA GLU A 49 -36.12 -9.79 4.54
C GLU A 49 -36.05 -8.32 4.11
N ARG A 50 -35.77 -7.43 5.05
CA ARG A 50 -35.64 -5.98 4.83
C ARG A 50 -34.46 -5.65 3.91
N VAL A 51 -33.29 -6.25 4.18
CA VAL A 51 -32.08 -5.99 3.39
C VAL A 51 -32.24 -6.59 1.99
N ALA A 52 -32.74 -7.82 1.88
CA ALA A 52 -33.04 -8.43 0.60
C ALA A 52 -34.04 -7.59 -0.22
N GLY A 53 -35.06 -7.02 0.43
CA GLY A 53 -36.00 -6.08 -0.21
C GLY A 53 -35.29 -4.82 -0.72
N ASN A 54 -34.40 -4.22 0.08
CA ASN A 54 -33.64 -3.02 -0.31
C ASN A 54 -32.70 -3.27 -1.52
N ILE A 55 -32.11 -4.47 -1.62
CA ILE A 55 -31.27 -4.87 -2.76
C ILE A 55 -32.08 -4.90 -4.07
N LEU A 56 -33.31 -5.41 -4.01
CA LEU A 56 -34.16 -5.54 -5.19
C LEU A 56 -34.91 -4.25 -5.56
N HIS A 57 -34.82 -3.20 -4.74
CA HIS A 57 -35.50 -1.93 -4.98
C HIS A 57 -34.74 -1.09 -6.02
N LYS A 58 -35.43 -0.69 -7.10
CA LYS A 58 -34.83 0.04 -8.24
C LYS A 58 -34.42 1.48 -7.95
N GLU A 59 -34.83 2.06 -6.83
CA GLU A 59 -34.55 3.47 -6.49
C GLU A 59 -33.04 3.79 -6.39
N VAL A 60 -32.22 2.82 -5.98
CA VAL A 60 -30.77 2.98 -5.89
C VAL A 60 -30.15 3.26 -7.26
N MET A 61 -30.71 2.73 -8.34
CA MET A 61 -30.17 2.90 -9.69
C MET A 61 -30.23 4.36 -10.18
N ASN A 62 -31.29 5.10 -9.84
CA ASN A 62 -31.40 6.53 -10.22
C ASN A 62 -30.33 7.42 -9.56
N ALA A 63 -29.94 7.10 -8.32
CA ALA A 63 -28.86 7.81 -7.63
C ALA A 63 -27.51 7.48 -8.25
N VAL A 64 -27.30 6.25 -8.68
CA VAL A 64 -26.06 5.77 -9.30
C VAL A 64 -25.80 6.42 -10.66
N GLU A 65 -26.82 6.70 -11.47
CA GLU A 65 -26.65 7.37 -12.77
C GLU A 65 -25.97 8.75 -12.61
N LYS A 66 -26.36 9.51 -11.60
CA LYS A 66 -25.75 10.81 -11.31
C LYS A 66 -24.29 10.66 -10.88
N GLU A 67 -24.01 9.63 -10.08
CA GLU A 67 -22.65 9.34 -9.63
C GLU A 67 -21.75 8.88 -10.78
N VAL A 68 -22.25 8.05 -11.70
CA VAL A 68 -21.53 7.66 -12.93
C VAL A 68 -21.19 8.90 -13.76
N ALA A 69 -22.17 9.78 -14.00
CA ALA A 69 -21.93 11.01 -14.74
C ALA A 69 -20.88 11.92 -14.08
N PHE A 70 -20.86 11.97 -12.74
CA PHE A 70 -19.84 12.71 -11.98
C PHE A 70 -18.46 12.07 -12.13
N ILE A 71 -18.34 10.74 -12.01
CA ILE A 71 -17.10 9.97 -12.17
C ILE A 71 -16.51 10.21 -13.56
N ASP A 72 -17.30 10.08 -14.61
CA ASP A 72 -16.86 10.26 -15.99
C ASP A 72 -16.42 11.70 -16.26
N LYS A 73 -17.22 12.68 -15.84
CA LYS A 73 -16.91 14.12 -16.00
C LYS A 73 -15.59 14.49 -15.34
N HIS A 74 -15.30 13.94 -14.15
CA HIS A 74 -14.13 14.30 -13.36
C HIS A 74 -12.96 13.33 -13.52
N LYS A 75 -13.07 12.32 -14.40
CA LYS A 75 -12.05 11.28 -14.66
C LYS A 75 -11.58 10.60 -13.38
N ILE A 76 -12.54 10.20 -12.54
CA ILE A 76 -12.29 9.52 -11.27
C ILE A 76 -12.12 8.03 -11.55
N LYS A 77 -11.08 7.41 -11.01
CA LYS A 77 -10.93 5.96 -11.01
C LYS A 77 -11.73 5.38 -9.86
N VAL A 78 -12.52 4.36 -10.15
CA VAL A 78 -13.21 3.57 -9.12
C VAL A 78 -12.42 2.30 -8.91
N LEU A 79 -12.02 2.06 -7.67
CA LEU A 79 -11.27 0.88 -7.25
C LEU A 79 -12.22 -0.02 -6.45
N PHE A 80 -12.54 -1.17 -7.01
CA PHE A 80 -13.47 -2.10 -6.38
C PHE A 80 -12.73 -3.28 -5.74
N TRP A 81 -13.15 -3.68 -4.54
CA TRP A 81 -12.45 -4.62 -3.68
C TRP A 81 -12.04 -5.95 -4.35
N SER A 82 -12.86 -6.48 -5.26
CA SER A 82 -12.56 -7.73 -5.97
C SER A 82 -11.63 -7.55 -7.18
N GLU A 83 -11.21 -6.32 -7.52
CA GLU A 83 -10.38 -6.02 -8.69
C GLU A 83 -8.89 -5.91 -8.34
N PRO A 84 -7.99 -6.20 -9.30
CA PRO A 84 -6.55 -6.17 -9.09
C PRO A 84 -6.00 -4.78 -8.73
N GLU A 85 -6.65 -3.71 -9.20
CA GLU A 85 -6.25 -2.32 -8.98
C GLU A 85 -6.50 -1.85 -7.54
N TYR A 86 -7.31 -2.59 -6.78
CA TYR A 86 -7.57 -2.24 -5.38
C TYR A 86 -6.32 -2.41 -4.54
N PRO A 87 -5.96 -1.45 -3.65
CA PRO A 87 -4.71 -1.47 -2.88
C PRO A 87 -4.59 -2.75 -2.04
N VAL A 88 -3.56 -3.56 -2.32
CA VAL A 88 -3.36 -4.88 -1.67
C VAL A 88 -3.24 -4.76 -0.16
N LYS A 89 -2.52 -3.76 0.33
CA LYS A 89 -2.35 -3.54 1.78
C LYS A 89 -3.69 -3.25 2.47
N LEU A 90 -4.51 -2.39 1.89
CA LEU A 90 -5.83 -2.08 2.42
C LEU A 90 -6.79 -3.27 2.33
N LYS A 91 -6.68 -4.07 1.26
CA LYS A 91 -7.49 -5.28 1.06
C LYS A 91 -7.35 -6.30 2.20
N GLN A 92 -6.19 -6.33 2.85
CA GLN A 92 -5.90 -7.21 3.99
C GLN A 92 -6.63 -6.79 5.28
N CYS A 93 -7.14 -5.56 5.36
CA CYS A 93 -7.87 -5.06 6.51
C CYS A 93 -9.32 -5.59 6.51
N ILE A 94 -9.79 -6.06 7.66
CA ILE A 94 -11.11 -6.68 7.80
C ILE A 94 -12.26 -5.76 7.39
N ASP A 95 -12.13 -4.47 7.68
CA ASP A 95 -13.12 -3.42 7.42
C ASP A 95 -12.75 -2.54 6.23
N ALA A 96 -11.86 -3.03 5.34
CA ALA A 96 -11.54 -2.35 4.08
C ALA A 96 -12.81 -1.98 3.31
N PRO A 97 -12.90 -0.74 2.76
CA PRO A 97 -14.06 -0.35 1.96
C PRO A 97 -14.20 -1.23 0.71
N VAL A 98 -15.42 -1.54 0.32
CA VAL A 98 -15.69 -2.31 -0.91
C VAL A 98 -15.38 -1.51 -2.16
N LEU A 99 -15.48 -0.20 -2.08
CA LEU A 99 -15.27 0.72 -3.20
C LEU A 99 -14.53 1.96 -2.73
N LEU A 100 -13.59 2.41 -3.55
CA LEU A 100 -12.87 3.66 -3.38
C LEU A 100 -12.95 4.50 -4.64
N TYR A 101 -13.07 5.80 -4.46
CA TYR A 101 -12.95 6.81 -5.51
C TYR A 101 -11.56 7.42 -5.44
N PHE A 102 -10.82 7.34 -6.53
CA PHE A 102 -9.47 7.87 -6.62
C PHE A 102 -9.34 8.87 -7.76
N LYS A 103 -8.80 10.05 -7.46
CA LYS A 103 -8.45 11.07 -8.44
C LYS A 103 -6.98 11.44 -8.28
N GLY A 104 -6.17 11.17 -9.28
CA GLY A 104 -4.73 11.41 -9.28
C GLY A 104 -3.97 10.40 -10.13
N ASN A 105 -2.66 10.38 -9.96
CA ASN A 105 -1.75 9.53 -10.73
C ASN A 105 -0.83 8.66 -9.86
N ALA A 106 -0.95 8.72 -8.53
CA ALA A 106 -0.11 7.89 -7.64
C ALA A 106 -0.34 6.40 -7.87
N ASN A 107 0.73 5.63 -7.75
CA ASN A 107 0.67 4.19 -7.68
C ASN A 107 0.30 3.76 -6.25
N LEU A 108 -0.93 3.29 -6.05
CA LEU A 108 -1.41 2.81 -4.74
C LEU A 108 -0.88 1.42 -4.37
N GLN A 109 -0.13 0.75 -5.27
CA GLN A 109 0.53 -0.54 -5.05
C GLN A 109 2.02 -0.39 -4.69
N THR A 110 2.49 0.83 -4.43
CA THR A 110 3.88 1.11 -4.05
C THR A 110 4.31 0.26 -2.85
N LYS A 111 5.54 -0.26 -2.88
CA LYS A 111 6.06 -1.17 -1.86
C LYS A 111 6.26 -0.49 -0.50
N LYS A 112 6.71 0.77 -0.50
CA LYS A 112 6.97 1.55 0.72
C LYS A 112 5.89 2.62 0.88
N VAL A 113 4.96 2.44 1.81
CA VAL A 113 3.89 3.42 2.08
C VAL A 113 3.96 3.86 3.54
N ILE A 114 4.08 5.16 3.75
CA ILE A 114 4.13 5.78 5.07
C ILE A 114 2.85 6.59 5.29
N SER A 115 2.11 6.32 6.35
CA SER A 115 1.11 7.29 6.80
C SER A 115 1.72 8.26 7.79
N ILE A 116 1.51 9.57 7.58
CA ILE A 116 1.97 10.63 8.48
C ILE A 116 0.76 11.32 9.06
N VAL A 117 0.64 11.30 10.39
CA VAL A 117 -0.50 11.87 11.09
C VAL A 117 -0.05 12.71 12.29
N GLY A 118 -0.91 13.64 12.70
CA GLY A 118 -0.59 14.46 13.87
C GLY A 118 -1.68 15.42 14.27
N THR A 119 -1.31 16.37 15.12
CA THR A 119 -2.19 17.41 15.60
C THR A 119 -2.57 18.41 14.51
N ARG A 120 -3.78 18.95 14.59
CA ARG A 120 -4.23 20.04 13.71
C ARG A 120 -3.59 21.38 14.08
N ASN A 121 -3.14 21.53 15.33
CA ASN A 121 -2.45 22.71 15.84
C ASN A 121 -0.97 22.35 16.05
N ALA A 122 -0.27 22.09 14.93
CA ALA A 122 1.13 21.73 14.99
C ALA A 122 2.00 22.93 15.38
N SER A 123 3.04 22.66 16.18
CA SER A 123 4.05 23.62 16.52
C SER A 123 5.11 23.76 15.41
N GLU A 124 5.98 24.79 15.48
CA GLU A 124 7.13 24.90 14.58
C GLU A 124 8.05 23.66 14.67
N TYR A 125 8.17 23.06 15.86
CA TYR A 125 8.88 21.80 16.05
C TYR A 125 8.26 20.66 15.22
N GLY A 126 6.94 20.46 15.32
CA GLY A 126 6.25 19.43 14.56
C GLY A 126 6.33 19.65 13.05
N LYS A 127 6.27 20.91 12.60
CA LYS A 127 6.45 21.29 11.20
C LYS A 127 7.85 20.97 10.71
N SER A 128 8.90 21.42 11.42
CA SER A 128 10.32 21.16 11.07
C SER A 128 10.60 19.67 10.96
N ILE A 129 10.22 18.88 11.98
CA ILE A 129 10.37 17.43 11.94
C ILE A 129 9.68 16.82 10.73
N CYS A 130 8.46 17.21 10.44
CA CYS A 130 7.71 16.68 9.31
C CYS A 130 8.41 16.98 7.98
N GLU A 131 8.90 18.21 7.80
CA GLU A 131 9.63 18.63 6.60
C GLU A 131 10.94 17.86 6.44
N GLU A 132 11.75 17.76 7.48
CA GLU A 132 13.05 17.05 7.47
C GLU A 132 12.86 15.54 7.25
N PHE A 133 11.87 14.96 7.93
CA PHE A 133 11.57 13.55 7.80
C PHE A 133 11.15 13.19 6.37
N VAL A 134 10.21 13.95 5.79
CA VAL A 134 9.77 13.73 4.41
C VAL A 134 10.90 13.96 3.41
N ALA A 135 11.70 15.02 3.59
CA ALA A 135 12.81 15.33 2.68
C ALA A 135 13.85 14.20 2.59
N SER A 136 13.99 13.40 3.65
CA SER A 136 14.92 12.26 3.68
C SER A 136 14.54 11.14 2.72
N PHE A 137 13.31 11.12 2.19
CA PHE A 137 12.84 10.11 1.22
C PHE A 137 12.83 10.62 -0.24
N ARG A 138 13.44 11.77 -0.53
CA ARG A 138 13.37 12.43 -1.84
C ARG A 138 13.78 11.56 -3.04
N GLN A 139 14.65 10.57 -2.82
CA GLN A 139 15.15 9.69 -3.89
C GLN A 139 14.58 8.27 -3.79
N GLU A 140 13.61 8.07 -2.90
CA GLU A 140 13.02 6.77 -2.63
C GLU A 140 11.66 6.63 -3.32
N ASP A 141 11.35 5.39 -3.74
CA ASP A 141 9.99 5.06 -4.22
C ASP A 141 9.05 4.85 -3.03
N VAL A 142 8.65 5.96 -2.43
CA VAL A 142 7.78 6.01 -1.26
C VAL A 142 6.49 6.74 -1.59
N LEU A 143 5.38 6.22 -1.11
CA LEU A 143 4.09 6.90 -1.10
C LEU A 143 3.78 7.40 0.32
N VAL A 144 3.51 8.68 0.46
CA VAL A 144 3.04 9.26 1.73
C VAL A 144 1.52 9.39 1.69
N VAL A 145 0.86 8.90 2.75
CA VAL A 145 -0.61 8.97 2.90
C VAL A 145 -0.96 9.77 4.15
N SER A 146 -1.90 10.68 4.04
CA SER A 146 -2.42 11.43 5.19
C SER A 146 -3.87 11.86 4.98
N GLY A 147 -4.41 12.63 5.91
CA GLY A 147 -5.84 12.99 5.94
C GLY A 147 -6.20 14.34 5.34
N LEU A 148 -5.24 15.11 4.84
CA LEU A 148 -5.45 16.47 4.32
C LEU A 148 -6.10 17.43 5.35
N ALA A 149 -5.98 17.16 6.65
CA ALA A 149 -6.41 18.04 7.71
C ALA A 149 -5.43 19.21 7.92
N HIS A 150 -5.80 20.18 8.74
CA HIS A 150 -4.85 21.22 9.19
C HIS A 150 -3.67 20.60 9.95
N GLY A 151 -2.55 21.32 10.01
CA GLY A 151 -1.37 20.96 10.79
C GLY A 151 -0.52 19.89 10.13
N ILE A 152 -0.17 18.83 10.85
CA ILE A 152 0.79 17.82 10.39
C ILE A 152 0.41 17.20 9.06
N ASP A 153 -0.86 16.90 8.83
CA ASP A 153 -1.33 16.32 7.56
C ASP A 153 -0.99 17.23 6.37
N SER A 154 -1.29 18.53 6.47
CA SER A 154 -0.98 19.51 5.43
C SER A 154 0.52 19.67 5.24
N PHE A 155 1.30 19.76 6.32
CA PHE A 155 2.76 19.89 6.24
C PHE A 155 3.40 18.66 5.60
N ALA A 156 2.90 17.46 5.87
CA ALA A 156 3.37 16.24 5.22
C ALA A 156 3.15 16.30 3.69
N HIS A 157 1.95 16.71 3.25
CA HIS A 157 1.64 16.84 1.83
C HIS A 157 2.46 17.95 1.16
N GLU A 158 2.60 19.11 1.78
CA GLU A 158 3.43 20.22 1.30
C GLU A 158 4.91 19.81 1.15
N ALA A 159 5.45 19.14 2.17
CA ALA A 159 6.82 18.62 2.14
C ALA A 159 7.01 17.57 1.02
N CYS A 160 6.01 16.70 0.79
CA CYS A 160 6.05 15.75 -0.31
C CYS A 160 6.09 16.44 -1.67
N LEU A 161 5.24 17.44 -1.90
CA LEU A 161 5.24 18.20 -3.16
C LEU A 161 6.57 18.92 -3.40
N LYS A 162 7.11 19.56 -2.35
CA LYS A 162 8.41 20.24 -2.40
C LYS A 162 9.55 19.30 -2.77
N ASN A 163 9.50 18.06 -2.31
CA ASN A 163 10.51 17.04 -2.54
C ASN A 163 10.19 16.05 -3.68
N GLN A 164 9.12 16.29 -4.44
CA GLN A 164 8.66 15.44 -5.55
C GLN A 164 8.33 14.00 -5.13
N ILE A 165 7.89 13.82 -3.90
CA ILE A 165 7.43 12.53 -3.36
C ILE A 165 5.93 12.40 -3.62
N ALA A 166 5.49 11.24 -4.09
CA ALA A 166 4.08 10.97 -4.32
C ALA A 166 3.29 11.00 -3.00
N THR A 167 2.12 11.68 -3.00
CA THR A 167 1.33 11.80 -1.79
C THR A 167 -0.17 11.71 -2.05
N VAL A 168 -0.89 10.99 -1.17
CA VAL A 168 -2.33 10.76 -1.28
C VAL A 168 -3.06 11.27 -0.05
N GLY A 169 -4.00 12.19 -0.29
CA GLY A 169 -4.93 12.68 0.71
C GLY A 169 -6.18 11.79 0.77
N VAL A 170 -6.39 11.13 1.89
CA VAL A 170 -7.63 10.37 2.12
C VAL A 170 -8.68 11.31 2.71
N LEU A 171 -9.88 11.35 2.15
CA LEU A 171 -10.92 12.30 2.51
C LEU A 171 -12.08 11.64 3.27
N GLY A 172 -12.68 12.36 4.21
CA GLY A 172 -13.90 11.94 4.93
C GLY A 172 -15.20 12.49 4.30
N HIS A 173 -15.17 12.76 2.99
CA HIS A 173 -16.28 13.33 2.20
C HIS A 173 -16.11 13.01 0.72
N GLY A 174 -17.06 13.36 -0.12
CA GLY A 174 -17.00 13.16 -1.57
C GLY A 174 -15.93 14.01 -2.25
N LEU A 175 -15.48 13.59 -3.46
CA LEU A 175 -14.47 14.29 -4.27
C LEU A 175 -14.99 15.58 -4.94
N ASP A 176 -16.25 15.93 -4.76
CA ASP A 176 -16.89 17.15 -5.28
C ASP A 176 -16.49 18.41 -4.50
N ARG A 177 -15.87 18.27 -3.35
CA ARG A 177 -15.42 19.36 -2.47
C ARG A 177 -14.10 19.06 -1.79
N ILE A 178 -13.48 20.09 -1.22
CA ILE A 178 -12.28 19.97 -0.38
C ILE A 178 -12.55 20.58 0.99
N TYR A 179 -12.24 19.82 2.03
CA TYR A 179 -12.30 20.27 3.41
C TYR A 179 -11.03 19.88 4.16
N PRO A 180 -10.40 20.83 4.86
CA PRO A 180 -10.77 22.24 4.99
C PRO A 180 -10.53 23.02 3.69
N ALA A 181 -11.31 24.08 3.46
CA ALA A 181 -11.26 24.86 2.22
C ALA A 181 -9.90 25.51 1.94
N ILE A 182 -9.11 25.81 2.98
CA ILE A 182 -7.77 26.38 2.88
C ILE A 182 -6.80 25.43 2.13
N ASN A 183 -7.01 24.12 2.21
CA ASN A 183 -6.18 23.11 1.56
C ASN A 183 -6.56 22.86 0.09
N ARG A 184 -7.41 23.71 -0.54
CA ARG A 184 -7.87 23.51 -1.92
C ARG A 184 -6.72 23.56 -2.93
N THR A 185 -5.81 24.54 -2.78
CA THR A 185 -4.64 24.65 -3.65
C THR A 185 -3.73 23.46 -3.49
N LEU A 186 -3.41 23.08 -2.25
CA LEU A 186 -2.63 21.89 -1.91
C LEU A 186 -3.23 20.63 -2.55
N ALA A 187 -4.54 20.40 -2.38
CA ALA A 187 -5.25 19.27 -2.97
C ALA A 187 -5.15 19.25 -4.51
N THR A 188 -5.20 20.41 -5.15
CA THR A 188 -5.05 20.53 -6.61
C THR A 188 -3.63 20.19 -7.08
N ASP A 189 -2.62 20.63 -6.35
CA ASP A 189 -1.22 20.35 -6.68
C ASP A 189 -0.88 18.86 -6.44
N MET A 190 -1.47 18.23 -5.42
CA MET A 190 -1.33 16.79 -5.18
C MET A 190 -1.80 15.93 -6.35
N LEU A 191 -2.75 16.39 -7.17
CA LEU A 191 -3.21 15.64 -8.34
C LEU A 191 -2.12 15.46 -9.41
N LYS A 192 -1.07 16.28 -9.39
CA LYS A 192 0.04 16.22 -10.36
C LYS A 192 1.08 15.16 -10.01
N ASN A 193 1.25 14.87 -8.71
CA ASN A 193 2.20 13.86 -8.21
C ASN A 193 1.62 13.17 -6.96
N GLY A 194 0.50 12.48 -7.14
CA GLY A 194 -0.20 11.88 -6.01
C GLY A 194 -1.68 11.71 -6.30
N GLY A 195 -2.53 12.17 -5.36
CA GLY A 195 -3.98 12.12 -5.56
C GLY A 195 -4.81 12.30 -4.31
N LEU A 196 -6.11 12.17 -4.52
CA LEU A 196 -7.14 12.20 -3.49
C LEU A 196 -7.93 10.89 -3.53
N LEU A 197 -8.19 10.32 -2.37
CA LEU A 197 -8.86 9.04 -2.20
C LEU A 197 -10.01 9.17 -1.20
N THR A 198 -11.14 8.56 -1.47
CA THR A 198 -12.26 8.50 -0.53
C THR A 198 -13.12 7.25 -0.76
N GLU A 199 -13.82 6.81 0.28
CA GLU A 199 -14.89 5.80 0.17
C GLU A 199 -16.27 6.42 -0.03
N TYR A 200 -16.40 7.72 0.07
CA TYR A 200 -17.68 8.43 0.06
C TYR A 200 -18.05 8.90 -1.35
N PRO A 201 -19.32 8.69 -1.78
CA PRO A 201 -19.81 9.21 -3.06
C PRO A 201 -19.85 10.73 -3.07
N SER A 202 -20.01 11.31 -4.28
CA SER A 202 -20.21 12.74 -4.45
C SER A 202 -21.42 13.26 -3.66
N GLY A 203 -21.36 14.51 -3.21
CA GLY A 203 -22.40 15.08 -2.36
C GLY A 203 -22.30 14.75 -0.87
N THR A 204 -21.42 13.81 -0.46
CA THR A 204 -21.21 13.51 0.96
C THR A 204 -20.51 14.67 1.66
N ASN A 205 -21.11 15.17 2.75
CA ASN A 205 -20.56 16.25 3.54
C ASN A 205 -19.41 15.81 4.46
N PRO A 206 -18.51 16.73 4.87
CA PRO A 206 -17.41 16.45 5.81
C PRO A 206 -17.94 16.37 7.25
N ASP A 207 -18.77 15.39 7.55
CA ASP A 207 -19.34 15.17 8.86
C ASP A 207 -18.31 14.65 9.87
N ARG A 208 -18.48 15.04 11.16
CA ARG A 208 -17.51 14.70 12.21
C ARG A 208 -17.27 13.19 12.35
N GLN A 209 -18.30 12.38 12.16
CA GLN A 209 -18.23 10.91 12.24
C GLN A 209 -17.43 10.27 11.11
N ASN A 210 -17.32 10.92 9.94
CA ASN A 210 -16.62 10.39 8.78
C ASN A 210 -15.09 10.44 8.95
N PHE A 211 -14.56 11.39 9.75
CA PHE A 211 -13.12 11.53 9.91
C PHE A 211 -12.47 10.36 10.67
N PRO A 212 -13.01 9.88 11.82
CA PRO A 212 -12.51 8.66 12.45
C PRO A 212 -12.66 7.41 11.56
N SER A 213 -13.81 7.29 10.88
CA SER A 213 -14.05 6.16 9.97
C SER A 213 -13.05 6.14 8.81
N ARG A 214 -12.72 7.30 8.24
CA ARG A 214 -11.72 7.44 7.18
C ARG A 214 -10.30 7.05 7.64
N ASN A 215 -9.95 7.29 8.92
CA ASN A 215 -8.60 7.04 9.42
C ASN A 215 -8.17 5.57 9.27
N ARG A 216 -9.12 4.63 9.23
CA ARG A 216 -8.82 3.22 8.94
C ARG A 216 -8.25 3.00 7.53
N ILE A 217 -8.62 3.85 6.58
CA ILE A 217 -8.08 3.80 5.22
C ILE A 217 -6.63 4.32 5.21
N ILE A 218 -6.35 5.40 5.98
CA ILE A 218 -4.99 5.92 6.13
C ILE A 218 -4.07 4.85 6.73
N ALA A 219 -4.47 4.25 7.86
CA ALA A 219 -3.71 3.20 8.52
C ALA A 219 -3.58 1.94 7.66
N GLY A 220 -4.65 1.52 6.99
CA GLY A 220 -4.70 0.29 6.21
C GLY A 220 -3.91 0.34 4.89
N LEU A 221 -3.71 1.53 4.31
CA LEU A 221 -2.88 1.71 3.11
C LEU A 221 -1.39 1.64 3.40
N ALA A 222 -0.97 1.97 4.63
CA ALA A 222 0.42 2.14 4.98
C ALA A 222 1.07 0.86 5.52
N ASP A 223 2.38 0.76 5.37
CA ASP A 223 3.21 -0.22 6.08
C ASP A 223 3.45 0.24 7.51
N VAL A 224 3.64 1.55 7.69
CA VAL A 224 3.95 2.18 8.97
C VAL A 224 3.19 3.49 9.13
N THR A 225 2.69 3.74 10.34
CA THR A 225 2.06 5.01 10.73
C THR A 225 3.01 5.81 11.60
N VAL A 226 3.38 7.01 11.15
CA VAL A 226 4.25 7.94 11.86
C VAL A 226 3.43 9.05 12.50
N VAL A 227 3.50 9.15 13.82
CA VAL A 227 2.87 10.22 14.61
C VAL A 227 3.91 11.29 14.94
N VAL A 228 3.78 12.46 14.29
CA VAL A 228 4.79 13.52 14.44
C VAL A 228 4.58 14.33 15.71
N GLU A 229 3.37 14.77 15.97
CA GLU A 229 3.00 15.53 17.15
C GLU A 229 1.53 15.27 17.48
N ALA A 230 1.21 14.94 18.72
CA ALA A 230 -0.17 14.65 19.15
C ALA A 230 -0.40 14.88 20.64
N THR A 231 -1.60 15.28 20.99
CA THR A 231 -2.10 15.23 22.38
C THR A 231 -2.71 13.87 22.68
N ILE A 232 -2.81 13.48 23.96
CA ILE A 232 -3.39 12.20 24.40
C ILE A 232 -4.82 11.97 23.86
N LYS A 233 -5.60 13.03 23.70
CA LYS A 233 -6.98 12.96 23.16
C LYS A 233 -7.05 13.31 21.67
N GLY A 234 -5.91 13.36 20.99
CA GLY A 234 -5.81 13.74 19.58
C GLY A 234 -6.30 12.65 18.61
N GLY A 235 -6.88 13.07 17.49
CA GLY A 235 -7.34 12.15 16.44
C GLY A 235 -6.24 11.28 15.82
N ALA A 236 -4.97 11.72 15.87
CA ALA A 236 -3.81 10.96 15.39
C ALA A 236 -3.61 9.66 16.19
N LEU A 237 -3.92 9.66 17.51
CA LEU A 237 -3.84 8.45 18.31
C LEU A 237 -4.87 7.40 17.87
N ILE A 238 -6.06 7.83 17.41
CA ILE A 238 -7.04 6.90 16.84
C ILE A 238 -6.45 6.17 15.62
N THR A 239 -5.76 6.91 14.76
CA THR A 239 -5.11 6.30 13.57
C THR A 239 -4.00 5.33 13.99
N ALA A 240 -3.19 5.69 14.99
CA ALA A 240 -2.15 4.82 15.54
C ALA A 240 -2.74 3.53 16.16
N GLU A 241 -3.83 3.63 16.92
CA GLU A 241 -4.52 2.46 17.49
C GLU A 241 -5.09 1.54 16.39
N ILE A 242 -5.66 2.12 15.35
CA ILE A 242 -6.16 1.34 14.20
C ILE A 242 -5.00 0.64 13.48
N ALA A 243 -3.86 1.33 13.27
CA ALA A 243 -2.67 0.73 12.68
C ALA A 243 -2.18 -0.48 13.50
N ASN A 244 -2.07 -0.33 14.82
CA ASN A 244 -1.74 -1.44 15.73
C ASN A 244 -2.76 -2.59 15.61
N ALA A 245 -4.06 -2.29 15.52
CA ALA A 245 -5.10 -3.31 15.37
C ALA A 245 -5.00 -4.07 14.02
N TYR A 246 -4.41 -3.45 13.00
CA TYR A 246 -4.13 -4.07 11.70
C TYR A 246 -2.76 -4.75 11.64
N ASN A 247 -2.03 -4.86 12.77
CA ASN A 247 -0.65 -5.35 12.82
C ASN A 247 0.28 -4.57 11.89
N ARG A 248 0.10 -3.24 11.81
CA ARG A 248 0.99 -2.31 11.11
C ARG A 248 1.88 -1.62 12.12
N ASP A 249 3.12 -1.36 11.73
CA ASP A 249 4.06 -0.67 12.60
C ASP A 249 3.60 0.76 12.87
N VAL A 250 3.84 1.21 14.10
CA VAL A 250 3.59 2.58 14.53
C VAL A 250 4.88 3.16 15.07
N CYS A 251 5.23 4.34 14.57
CA CYS A 251 6.37 5.11 15.04
C CYS A 251 5.89 6.48 15.57
N ALA A 252 6.59 7.03 16.53
CA ALA A 252 6.29 8.35 17.05
C ALA A 252 7.59 9.14 17.34
N PHE A 253 7.57 10.42 16.99
CA PHE A 253 8.61 11.34 17.39
C PHE A 253 8.42 11.74 18.86
N PRO A 254 9.45 11.63 19.70
CA PRO A 254 9.39 12.10 21.07
C PRO A 254 9.36 13.63 21.12
N GLY A 255 8.83 14.19 22.18
CA GLY A 255 8.88 15.63 22.42
C GLY A 255 8.97 15.97 23.88
N ASP A 256 9.04 17.27 24.19
CA ASP A 256 9.15 17.78 25.55
C ASP A 256 8.03 17.24 26.43
N ILE A 257 8.40 16.65 27.57
CA ILE A 257 7.45 16.07 28.55
C ILE A 257 6.49 17.10 29.17
N LYS A 258 6.85 18.38 29.14
CA LYS A 258 6.04 19.48 29.64
C LYS A 258 5.07 20.03 28.59
N ARG A 259 5.26 19.69 27.32
CA ARG A 259 4.39 20.16 26.24
C ARG A 259 3.20 19.24 26.04
N GLN A 260 2.01 19.80 26.11
CA GLN A 260 0.77 19.07 25.88
C GLN A 260 0.70 18.48 24.47
N SER A 261 1.24 19.19 23.48
CA SER A 261 1.27 18.73 22.07
C SER A 261 2.15 17.49 21.83
N SER A 262 3.09 17.19 22.75
CA SER A 262 3.94 15.99 22.69
C SER A 262 3.41 14.83 23.53
N SER A 263 2.41 15.09 24.36
CA SER A 263 1.94 14.13 25.38
C SER A 263 1.39 12.84 24.78
N GLY A 264 0.78 12.90 23.58
CA GLY A 264 0.25 11.73 22.88
C GLY A 264 1.35 10.84 22.29
N CYS A 265 2.36 11.44 21.63
CA CYS A 265 3.52 10.70 21.12
C CYS A 265 4.28 10.03 22.26
N ASN A 266 4.60 10.77 23.32
CA ASN A 266 5.27 10.24 24.50
C ASN A 266 4.45 9.13 25.18
N HIS A 267 3.11 9.23 25.19
CA HIS A 267 2.23 8.18 25.70
C HIS A 267 2.32 6.90 24.85
N LEU A 268 2.24 6.99 23.52
CA LEU A 268 2.38 5.84 22.63
C LEU A 268 3.71 5.11 22.84
N ILE A 269 4.81 5.86 22.93
CA ILE A 269 6.15 5.33 23.17
C ILE A 269 6.21 4.65 24.56
N LYS A 270 5.76 5.35 25.61
CA LYS A 270 5.77 4.84 27.00
C LYS A 270 4.95 3.55 27.16
N THR A 271 3.88 3.39 26.41
CA THR A 271 2.98 2.22 26.49
C THR A 271 3.32 1.14 25.48
N HIS A 272 4.46 1.23 24.80
CA HIS A 272 4.93 0.31 23.77
C HIS A 272 3.94 0.14 22.60
N ARG A 273 3.18 1.20 22.29
CA ARG A 273 2.26 1.25 21.14
C ARG A 273 2.85 1.95 19.93
N ALA A 274 4.04 2.52 20.07
CA ALA A 274 4.83 3.08 18.99
C ALA A 274 6.32 2.92 19.29
N HIS A 275 7.08 2.66 18.24
CA HIS A 275 8.54 2.77 18.30
C HIS A 275 8.95 4.24 18.36
N LEU A 276 9.92 4.58 19.20
CA LEU A 276 10.54 5.89 19.18
C LEU A 276 11.40 5.99 17.92
N ILE A 277 11.19 7.03 17.14
CA ILE A 277 12.08 7.43 16.06
C ILE A 277 12.48 8.89 16.22
N SER A 278 13.71 9.22 15.84
CA SER A 278 14.24 10.58 15.79
C SER A 278 14.58 11.02 14.37
N SER A 279 14.58 10.09 13.42
CA SER A 279 14.97 10.32 12.03
C SER A 279 14.32 9.31 11.06
N ALA A 280 14.41 9.61 9.76
CA ALA A 280 14.05 8.66 8.72
C ALA A 280 14.94 7.40 8.70
N LYS A 281 16.18 7.50 9.19
CA LYS A 281 17.09 6.35 9.32
C LYS A 281 16.57 5.33 10.33
N ASP A 282 16.01 5.80 11.46
CA ASP A 282 15.43 4.92 12.46
C ASP A 282 14.24 4.15 11.89
N LEU A 283 13.37 4.85 11.14
CA LEU A 283 12.24 4.21 10.47
C LEU A 283 12.73 3.18 9.44
N ALA A 284 13.70 3.53 8.61
CA ALA A 284 14.24 2.62 7.61
C ALA A 284 14.84 1.36 8.25
N TYR A 285 15.57 1.52 9.35
CA TYR A 285 16.10 0.40 10.13
C TYR A 285 14.97 -0.51 10.65
N LEU A 286 13.93 0.05 11.26
CA LEU A 286 12.79 -0.71 11.79
C LEU A 286 12.03 -1.44 10.69
N MET A 287 11.86 -0.81 9.54
CA MET A 287 11.12 -1.37 8.39
C MET A 287 11.99 -2.26 7.48
N ASN A 288 13.27 -2.40 7.80
CA ASN A 288 14.26 -3.06 6.93
C ASN A 288 14.24 -2.48 5.49
N TRP A 289 14.21 -1.13 5.40
CA TRP A 289 14.26 -0.42 4.14
C TRP A 289 15.65 0.15 3.90
N ASP A 290 16.21 -0.12 2.73
CA ASP A 290 17.42 0.58 2.30
C ASP A 290 17.06 2.00 1.90
N LEU A 291 17.64 3.00 2.59
CA LEU A 291 17.60 4.43 2.22
C LEU A 291 18.88 4.86 1.49
N THR A 292 19.59 3.97 0.88
CA THR A 292 20.79 4.32 0.12
C THR A 292 20.36 4.87 -1.23
N SER A 293 20.42 6.18 -1.37
CA SER A 293 20.25 6.95 -2.60
C SER A 293 21.40 6.82 -3.61
N GLU A 294 22.23 5.83 -3.47
CA GLU A 294 22.87 5.29 -4.64
C GLU A 294 21.87 4.28 -5.22
N LYS A 295 21.23 4.63 -6.35
CA LYS A 295 21.09 3.64 -7.38
C LYS A 295 22.51 3.08 -7.58
N LYS A 296 22.91 2.11 -6.79
CA LYS A 296 23.55 0.99 -7.38
C LYS A 296 22.50 0.55 -8.41
N GLU A 297 22.66 1.00 -9.70
CA GLU A 297 22.46 0.02 -10.71
C GLU A 297 22.88 -1.27 -10.00
N GLU A 298 22.02 -2.25 -9.89
CA GLU A 298 22.47 -3.60 -9.85
C GLU A 298 23.28 -3.76 -11.15
N LYS A 299 24.48 -3.18 -11.20
CA LYS A 299 25.62 -3.92 -11.60
C LYS A 299 25.55 -5.09 -10.62
N GLN A 300 24.81 -6.14 -11.00
CA GLN A 300 25.33 -7.44 -10.81
C GLN A 300 26.82 -7.22 -10.99
N LEU A 301 27.55 -7.08 -9.89
CA LEU A 301 28.93 -7.43 -9.82
C LEU A 301 28.83 -8.90 -10.21
N SER A 302 28.81 -9.16 -11.54
CA SER A 302 29.47 -10.34 -12.01
C SER A 302 30.86 -10.13 -11.44
N LEU A 303 31.11 -10.70 -10.27
CA LEU A 303 32.43 -11.12 -9.90
C LEU A 303 32.87 -11.76 -11.19
N GLU A 304 33.82 -11.15 -11.90
CA GLU A 304 34.50 -11.83 -12.99
C GLU A 304 35.08 -13.04 -12.31
N ILE A 305 34.29 -14.11 -12.34
CA ILE A 305 34.70 -15.40 -11.78
C ILE A 305 35.82 -15.81 -12.70
N ILE A 306 37.05 -15.57 -12.27
CA ILE A 306 38.24 -15.91 -13.01
C ILE A 306 38.28 -17.46 -13.06
N LEU A 307 37.86 -18.00 -14.18
CA LEU A 307 37.97 -19.41 -14.46
C LEU A 307 39.37 -19.66 -15.03
N ASN A 308 40.02 -20.70 -14.52
CA ASN A 308 41.24 -21.15 -15.12
C ASN A 308 40.95 -21.77 -16.53
N PRO A 309 41.93 -21.99 -17.40
CA PRO A 309 41.70 -22.48 -18.77
C PRO A 309 40.93 -23.81 -18.82
N GLU A 310 41.16 -24.72 -17.89
CA GLU A 310 40.49 -26.01 -17.83
C GLU A 310 39.05 -25.88 -17.34
N GLU A 311 38.81 -25.06 -16.33
CA GLU A 311 37.45 -24.71 -15.84
C GLU A 311 36.62 -24.04 -16.92
N LYS A 312 37.23 -23.11 -17.67
CA LYS A 312 36.59 -22.40 -18.77
C LYS A 312 36.17 -23.37 -19.88
N HIS A 313 37.03 -24.30 -20.23
CA HIS A 313 36.74 -25.32 -21.25
C HIS A 313 35.52 -26.18 -20.84
N VAL A 314 35.47 -26.64 -19.60
CA VAL A 314 34.35 -27.42 -19.05
C VAL A 314 33.06 -26.56 -19.02
N PHE A 315 33.15 -25.31 -18.57
CA PHE A 315 32.02 -24.38 -18.50
C PHE A 315 31.43 -24.10 -19.89
N ASP A 316 32.26 -23.81 -20.89
CA ASP A 316 31.82 -23.51 -22.26
C ASP A 316 31.04 -24.67 -22.86
N ILE A 317 31.49 -25.92 -22.67
CA ILE A 317 30.82 -27.13 -23.17
C ILE A 317 29.46 -27.33 -22.47
N VAL A 318 29.36 -27.08 -21.14
CA VAL A 318 28.10 -27.16 -20.42
C VAL A 318 27.14 -26.08 -20.90
N LYS A 319 27.61 -24.85 -21.08
CA LYS A 319 26.85 -23.72 -21.59
C LYS A 319 26.28 -23.98 -22.99
N GLU A 320 27.07 -24.49 -23.91
CA GLU A 320 26.63 -24.83 -25.26
C GLU A 320 25.62 -25.99 -25.28
N SER A 321 25.74 -26.93 -24.35
CA SER A 321 24.88 -28.11 -24.29
C SER A 321 23.56 -27.84 -23.53
N GLY A 322 23.44 -26.71 -22.85
CA GLY A 322 22.29 -26.34 -21.96
C GLY A 322 22.19 -27.19 -20.70
N SER A 323 22.22 -28.51 -20.84
CA SER A 323 22.33 -29.51 -19.76
C SER A 323 23.02 -30.74 -20.26
N ILE A 324 24.01 -31.30 -19.51
CA ILE A 324 24.82 -32.41 -19.94
C ILE A 324 25.15 -33.34 -18.76
N GLY A 325 25.16 -34.65 -19.03
CA GLY A 325 25.59 -35.67 -18.07
C GLY A 325 27.10 -35.79 -17.96
N ILE A 326 27.60 -36.22 -16.80
CA ILE A 326 29.03 -36.34 -16.51
C ILE A 326 29.77 -37.21 -17.51
N ASP A 327 29.17 -38.31 -17.98
CA ASP A 327 29.81 -39.24 -18.91
C ASP A 327 29.97 -38.62 -20.31
N ALA A 328 28.96 -37.92 -20.78
CA ALA A 328 29.00 -37.18 -22.04
C ALA A 328 29.98 -36.00 -21.98
N LEU A 329 30.07 -35.36 -20.81
CA LEU A 329 31.01 -34.26 -20.57
C LEU A 329 32.47 -34.79 -20.53
N ALA A 330 32.71 -35.94 -19.89
CA ALA A 330 34.02 -36.59 -19.89
C ALA A 330 34.48 -36.92 -21.31
N TYR A 331 33.57 -37.41 -22.13
CA TYR A 331 33.87 -37.72 -23.54
C TYR A 331 34.22 -36.46 -24.36
N LYS A 332 33.43 -35.37 -24.16
CA LYS A 332 33.65 -34.11 -24.89
C LYS A 332 34.90 -33.35 -24.42
N THR A 333 35.24 -33.40 -23.15
CA THR A 333 36.42 -32.73 -22.58
C THR A 333 37.69 -33.52 -22.69
N ASN A 334 37.60 -34.80 -23.00
CA ASN A 334 38.72 -35.75 -22.99
C ASN A 334 39.49 -35.82 -21.66
N LEU A 335 38.78 -35.50 -20.55
CA LEU A 335 39.31 -35.54 -19.19
C LEU A 335 38.96 -36.86 -18.49
N THR A 336 39.83 -37.28 -17.57
CA THR A 336 39.50 -38.42 -16.69
C THR A 336 38.33 -38.06 -15.77
N GLN A 337 37.51 -39.04 -15.42
CA GLN A 337 36.37 -38.83 -14.54
C GLN A 337 36.76 -38.17 -13.18
N SER A 338 37.90 -38.56 -12.61
CA SER A 338 38.39 -37.99 -11.35
C SER A 338 38.75 -36.51 -11.50
N LYS A 339 39.44 -36.13 -12.59
CA LYS A 339 39.81 -34.74 -12.84
C LYS A 339 38.57 -33.90 -13.14
N LEU A 340 37.63 -34.42 -13.92
CA LEU A 340 36.38 -33.76 -14.24
C LEU A 340 35.50 -33.54 -13.00
N ALA A 341 35.43 -34.52 -12.07
CA ALA A 341 34.67 -34.37 -10.83
C ALA A 341 35.20 -33.23 -9.96
N ILE A 342 36.51 -33.05 -9.89
CA ILE A 342 37.13 -31.93 -9.13
C ILE A 342 36.74 -30.60 -9.79
N LEU A 343 36.90 -30.48 -11.12
CA LEU A 343 36.54 -29.22 -11.83
C LEU A 343 35.07 -28.88 -11.73
N LEU A 344 34.17 -29.87 -11.79
CA LEU A 344 32.75 -29.68 -11.63
C LEU A 344 32.39 -29.19 -10.21
N LEU A 345 33.03 -29.73 -9.17
CA LEU A 345 32.85 -29.30 -7.80
C LEU A 345 33.36 -27.84 -7.62
N GLU A 346 34.52 -27.50 -8.18
CA GLU A 346 35.04 -26.13 -8.13
C GLU A 346 34.12 -25.13 -8.83
N LEU A 347 33.57 -25.47 -10.01
CA LEU A 347 32.62 -24.66 -10.76
C LEU A 347 31.28 -24.53 -10.06
N GLU A 348 30.83 -25.57 -9.36
CA GLU A 348 29.63 -25.53 -8.52
C GLU A 348 29.84 -24.64 -7.28
N MET A 349 30.97 -24.74 -6.60
CA MET A 349 31.35 -23.89 -5.46
C MET A 349 31.50 -22.40 -5.88
N LYS A 350 31.97 -22.16 -7.11
CA LYS A 350 32.02 -20.83 -7.71
C LYS A 350 30.64 -20.33 -8.18
N GLY A 351 29.58 -21.15 -8.09
CA GLY A 351 28.20 -20.78 -8.46
C GLY A 351 27.99 -20.64 -9.98
N VAL A 352 28.89 -21.12 -10.82
CA VAL A 352 28.79 -21.06 -12.30
C VAL A 352 28.15 -22.28 -12.92
N LEU A 353 28.06 -23.37 -12.17
CA LEU A 353 27.32 -24.58 -12.56
C LEU A 353 26.35 -25.00 -11.44
N ILE A 354 25.26 -25.67 -11.82
CA ILE A 354 24.30 -26.29 -10.94
C ILE A 354 24.27 -27.79 -11.23
N ALA A 355 24.48 -28.60 -10.19
CA ALA A 355 24.29 -30.04 -10.26
C ALA A 355 22.79 -30.39 -10.16
N LEU A 356 22.32 -31.25 -11.04
CA LEU A 356 20.98 -31.78 -11.10
C LEU A 356 20.96 -33.29 -10.76
N PRO A 357 19.81 -33.84 -10.31
CA PRO A 357 19.66 -35.26 -10.11
C PRO A 357 20.08 -36.07 -11.35
N GLY A 358 20.74 -37.20 -11.14
CA GLY A 358 21.21 -38.04 -12.22
C GLY A 358 22.60 -37.64 -12.77
N LYS A 359 23.42 -36.91 -12.00
CA LYS A 359 24.76 -36.44 -12.39
C LYS A 359 24.75 -35.59 -13.66
N MET A 360 23.70 -34.77 -13.79
CA MET A 360 23.55 -33.77 -14.84
C MET A 360 24.03 -32.39 -14.35
N TYR A 361 24.58 -31.58 -15.25
CA TYR A 361 25.07 -30.23 -14.95
C TYR A 361 24.52 -29.24 -15.96
N ARG A 362 24.19 -28.03 -15.48
CA ARG A 362 23.77 -26.89 -16.30
C ARG A 362 24.35 -25.59 -15.77
N THR A 363 24.28 -24.52 -16.55
CA THR A 363 24.51 -23.15 -16.07
C THR A 363 23.30 -22.65 -15.29
N PRO A 364 23.47 -21.72 -14.34
CA PRO A 364 22.40 -21.11 -13.55
C PRO A 364 21.26 -20.51 -14.37
#